data_884c56c65784595bc96c1a8fe5d13a77
#
_entry.id   884c56c65784595bc96c1a8fe5d13a77
#
_cell.length_a   1.000
_cell.length_b   1.000
_cell.length_c   1.000
_cell.angle_alpha   90.00
_cell.angle_beta   90.00
_cell.angle_gamma   90.00
#
_symmetry.space_group_name_H-M   'P 1'
#
loop_
_entity.id
_entity.type
_entity.pdbx_description
1 polymer ?
#
loop_
_entity_poly.entity_id
_entity_poly.type
_entity_poly.pdbx_seq_one_letter_code
_entity_poly.pdbx_strand_id
1 'polypeptide(L)'
;MRTFVTKLLGLFLVVLAAIAIGAAGSSQAAVVSYFANLSGPNESPPNASPGTGTGAVDVDATAHTMHVHAVFSGLLGNTTASHIHAPTAAPGTGTAGVATTTPTFAGFPLGVMAGTYDITLDMTLASSYNPSYVTANGGTTASAEAALFQSIADGKAYLNIHSNVFPGGEIRGFLIPLATPTTATSWGRIKSLYR
;
A
#
# COMPACT_ATOMS: atom_id res chain seq x y z
N MET A 1 -69.58 -46.16 -44.00
CA MET A 1 -69.11 -45.96 -42.60
C MET A 1 -67.96 -44.98 -42.65
N ARG A 2 -68.13 -43.80 -42.06
CA ARG A 2 -67.22 -42.67 -42.18
C ARG A 2 -66.31 -42.65 -40.96
N THR A 3 -64.98 -42.73 -41.16
CA THR A 3 -63.95 -42.57 -40.13
C THR A 3 -63.47 -41.12 -40.12
N PHE A 4 -63.66 -40.42 -39.01
CA PHE A 4 -63.16 -39.11 -38.75
C PHE A 4 -61.66 -39.19 -38.32
N VAL A 5 -60.75 -38.50 -39.05
CA VAL A 5 -59.35 -38.30 -38.67
C VAL A 5 -59.27 -36.94 -38.05
N THR A 6 -59.01 -36.88 -36.72
CA THR A 6 -58.78 -35.68 -35.98
C THR A 6 -57.30 -35.35 -36.06
N LYS A 7 -56.91 -34.22 -36.68
CA LYS A 7 -55.54 -33.67 -36.70
C LYS A 7 -55.32 -32.95 -35.43
N LEU A 8 -54.38 -33.45 -34.61
CA LEU A 8 -53.87 -32.76 -33.43
C LEU A 8 -52.69 -31.82 -33.86
N LEU A 9 -52.93 -30.52 -33.79
CA LEU A 9 -51.94 -29.50 -34.09
C LEU A 9 -51.15 -29.26 -32.81
N GLY A 10 -49.91 -29.80 -32.71
CA GLY A 10 -49.01 -29.56 -31.58
C GLY A 10 -48.33 -28.20 -31.72
N LEU A 11 -48.68 -27.28 -30.84
CA LEU A 11 -48.04 -26.00 -30.71
C LEU A 11 -46.73 -26.17 -29.91
N PHE A 12 -45.57 -26.15 -30.57
CA PHE A 12 -44.27 -26.12 -29.92
C PHE A 12 -43.98 -24.69 -29.44
N LEU A 13 -44.08 -24.46 -28.14
CA LEU A 13 -43.63 -23.22 -27.50
C LEU A 13 -42.13 -23.31 -27.27
N VAL A 14 -41.33 -22.64 -28.10
CA VAL A 14 -39.88 -22.50 -27.86
C VAL A 14 -39.69 -21.37 -26.88
N VAL A 15 -39.39 -21.70 -25.62
CA VAL A 15 -38.98 -20.72 -24.61
C VAL A 15 -37.50 -20.44 -24.81
N LEU A 16 -37.17 -19.30 -25.41
CA LEU A 16 -35.80 -18.78 -25.47
C LEU A 16 -35.44 -18.21 -24.08
N ALA A 17 -34.70 -18.99 -23.28
CA ALA A 17 -34.07 -18.47 -22.06
C ALA A 17 -32.85 -17.62 -22.46
N ALA A 18 -33.00 -16.30 -22.41
CA ALA A 18 -31.87 -15.37 -22.54
C ALA A 18 -31.01 -15.48 -21.27
N ILE A 19 -29.87 -16.17 -21.36
CA ILE A 19 -28.87 -16.16 -20.31
C ILE A 19 -28.18 -14.80 -20.39
N ALA A 20 -28.55 -13.89 -19.50
CA ALA A 20 -27.79 -12.65 -19.28
C ALA A 20 -26.45 -13.02 -18.60
N ILE A 21 -25.39 -13.14 -19.40
CA ILE A 21 -24.03 -13.21 -18.88
C ILE A 21 -23.72 -11.81 -18.37
N GLY A 22 -23.97 -11.58 -17.09
CA GLY A 22 -23.48 -10.42 -16.40
C GLY A 22 -21.95 -10.44 -16.45
N ALA A 23 -21.33 -9.54 -17.19
CA ALA A 23 -19.91 -9.29 -17.08
C ALA A 23 -19.66 -8.82 -15.65
N ALA A 24 -19.20 -9.73 -14.79
CA ALA A 24 -18.61 -9.37 -13.51
C ALA A 24 -17.36 -8.55 -13.87
N GLY A 25 -17.48 -7.23 -13.85
CA GLY A 25 -16.35 -6.35 -13.92
C GLY A 25 -15.43 -6.72 -12.75
N SER A 26 -14.24 -7.23 -13.04
CA SER A 26 -13.22 -7.39 -12.01
C SER A 26 -12.97 -6.00 -11.43
N SER A 27 -13.42 -5.75 -10.21
CA SER A 27 -12.98 -4.60 -9.44
C SER A 27 -11.50 -4.81 -9.17
N GLN A 28 -10.66 -4.19 -10.00
CA GLN A 28 -9.25 -4.10 -9.71
C GLN A 28 -9.14 -3.24 -8.43
N ALA A 29 -8.58 -3.80 -7.36
CA ALA A 29 -8.33 -3.01 -6.17
C ALA A 29 -7.42 -1.85 -6.58
N ALA A 30 -7.82 -0.63 -6.20
CA ALA A 30 -7.06 0.55 -6.57
C ALA A 30 -5.75 0.56 -5.77
N VAL A 31 -4.64 0.92 -6.43
CA VAL A 31 -3.40 1.27 -5.76
C VAL A 31 -3.68 2.42 -4.77
N VAL A 32 -3.25 2.25 -3.53
CA VAL A 32 -3.39 3.27 -2.50
C VAL A 32 -2.03 3.88 -2.23
N SER A 33 -1.94 5.21 -2.40
CA SER A 33 -0.70 5.96 -2.24
C SER A 33 -0.61 6.64 -0.88
N TYR A 34 0.57 6.57 -0.29
CA TYR A 34 0.92 7.20 0.99
C TYR A 34 2.16 8.06 0.82
N PHE A 35 2.28 9.07 1.66
CA PHE A 35 3.39 10.02 1.62
C PHE A 35 3.94 10.28 3.03
N ALA A 36 5.24 10.52 3.13
CA ALA A 36 5.92 10.91 4.35
C ALA A 36 6.91 12.05 4.11
N ASN A 37 6.92 13.04 4.99
CA ASN A 37 8.01 14.01 5.10
C ASN A 37 9.00 13.51 6.15
N LEU A 38 10.25 13.28 5.75
CA LEU A 38 11.30 12.75 6.61
C LEU A 38 12.13 13.89 7.18
N SER A 39 12.34 13.87 8.50
CA SER A 39 13.19 14.87 9.18
C SER A 39 13.71 14.34 10.51
N GLY A 40 14.80 14.95 11.01
CA GLY A 40 15.35 14.65 12.34
C GLY A 40 14.41 15.00 13.49
N PRO A 41 13.69 16.13 13.48
CA PRO A 41 12.67 16.45 14.47
C PRO A 41 11.52 15.43 14.58
N ASN A 42 11.25 14.67 13.52
CA ASN A 42 10.26 13.60 13.53
C ASN A 42 10.74 12.31 14.19
N GLU A 43 12.03 12.18 14.51
CA GLU A 43 12.59 11.01 15.18
C GLU A 43 12.08 10.84 16.63
N SER A 44 12.34 9.68 17.22
CA SER A 44 11.96 9.41 18.61
C SER A 44 13.10 8.71 19.35
N PRO A 45 13.83 9.44 20.21
CA PRO A 45 13.68 10.87 20.49
C PRO A 45 14.02 11.75 19.28
N PRO A 46 13.50 12.98 19.18
CA PRO A 46 13.87 13.94 18.16
C PRO A 46 15.36 14.21 18.15
N ASN A 47 15.93 14.43 16.96
CA ASN A 47 17.32 14.84 16.81
C ASN A 47 17.44 16.15 16.00
N ALA A 48 18.63 16.76 16.02
CA ALA A 48 18.89 18.04 15.37
C ALA A 48 19.52 17.89 13.97
N SER A 49 19.38 16.73 13.31
CA SER A 49 19.85 16.59 11.94
C SER A 49 19.15 17.59 11.01
N PRO A 50 19.88 18.32 10.16
CA PRO A 50 19.32 19.15 9.11
C PRO A 50 18.84 18.30 7.92
N GLY A 51 19.08 16.99 7.96
CA GLY A 51 18.66 16.05 6.93
C GLY A 51 17.16 16.10 6.70
N THR A 52 16.78 16.07 5.44
CA THR A 52 15.38 16.05 5.01
C THR A 52 15.18 15.01 3.91
N GLY A 53 13.94 14.57 3.77
CA GLY A 53 13.56 13.67 2.69
C GLY A 53 12.06 13.59 2.48
N THR A 54 11.69 12.89 1.45
CA THR A 54 10.31 12.49 1.19
C THR A 54 10.26 11.00 0.92
N GLY A 55 9.19 10.37 1.35
CA GLY A 55 8.87 8.99 1.01
C GLY A 55 7.48 8.90 0.37
N ALA A 56 7.37 8.15 -0.70
CA ALA A 56 6.09 7.73 -1.26
C ALA A 56 6.02 6.20 -1.21
N VAL A 57 4.88 5.68 -0.82
CA VAL A 57 4.62 4.24 -0.78
C VAL A 57 3.29 3.97 -1.45
N ASP A 58 3.32 3.19 -2.54
CA ASP A 58 2.14 2.74 -3.25
C ASP A 58 1.90 1.26 -2.92
N VAL A 59 0.71 0.96 -2.44
CA VAL A 59 0.29 -0.38 -2.03
C VAL A 59 -0.74 -0.91 -3.02
N ASP A 60 -0.47 -2.07 -3.61
CA ASP A 60 -1.44 -2.84 -4.40
C ASP A 60 -1.67 -4.20 -3.74
N ALA A 61 -2.78 -4.32 -3.02
CA ALA A 61 -3.15 -5.57 -2.35
C ALA A 61 -3.62 -6.68 -3.30
N THR A 62 -3.96 -6.35 -4.56
CA THR A 62 -4.34 -7.34 -5.56
C THR A 62 -3.11 -7.90 -6.28
N ALA A 63 -2.16 -7.04 -6.59
CA ALA A 63 -0.89 -7.44 -7.19
C ALA A 63 0.12 -7.94 -6.14
N HIS A 64 -0.17 -7.81 -4.85
CA HIS A 64 0.73 -8.12 -3.74
C HIS A 64 2.06 -7.38 -3.86
N THR A 65 2.01 -6.08 -4.15
CA THR A 65 3.21 -5.26 -4.32
C THR A 65 3.19 -4.02 -3.43
N MET A 66 4.39 -3.57 -3.07
CA MET A 66 4.62 -2.30 -2.40
C MET A 66 5.75 -1.57 -3.10
N HIS A 67 5.43 -0.49 -3.83
CA HIS A 67 6.42 0.39 -4.42
C HIS A 67 6.87 1.42 -3.38
N VAL A 68 8.18 1.55 -3.19
CA VAL A 68 8.78 2.50 -2.25
C VAL A 68 9.69 3.43 -3.02
N HIS A 69 9.37 4.71 -3.02
CA HIS A 69 10.20 5.78 -3.55
C HIS A 69 10.61 6.70 -2.42
N ALA A 70 11.92 6.96 -2.26
CA ALA A 70 12.44 7.90 -1.27
C ALA A 70 13.52 8.77 -1.89
N VAL A 71 13.47 10.07 -1.56
CA VAL A 71 14.54 11.04 -1.88
C VAL A 71 14.97 11.70 -0.57
N PHE A 72 16.26 11.79 -0.34
CA PHE A 72 16.80 12.38 0.88
C PHE A 72 18.11 13.14 0.61
N SER A 73 18.38 14.12 1.44
CA SER A 73 19.60 14.94 1.35
C SER A 73 19.95 15.61 2.68
N GLY A 74 21.17 16.11 2.78
CA GLY A 74 21.64 16.90 3.92
C GLY A 74 21.79 16.10 5.21
N LEU A 75 21.94 14.76 5.13
CA LEU A 75 22.24 13.95 6.29
C LEU A 75 23.60 14.36 6.89
N LEU A 76 23.73 14.21 8.21
CA LEU A 76 25.00 14.41 8.92
C LEU A 76 25.91 13.18 8.84
N GLY A 77 25.30 12.00 8.71
CA GLY A 77 26.01 10.74 8.58
C GLY A 77 25.79 10.05 7.24
N ASN A 78 26.69 9.13 6.94
CA ASN A 78 26.49 8.22 5.81
C ASN A 78 25.40 7.19 6.14
N THR A 79 24.50 6.94 5.19
CA THR A 79 23.41 5.97 5.35
C THR A 79 23.93 4.58 5.68
N THR A 80 23.27 3.93 6.62
CA THR A 80 23.55 2.55 7.05
C THR A 80 22.38 1.61 6.84
N ALA A 81 21.15 2.13 6.84
CA ALA A 81 19.94 1.34 6.61
C ALA A 81 18.73 2.24 6.31
N SER A 82 17.69 1.63 5.72
CA SER A 82 16.36 2.20 5.64
C SER A 82 15.31 1.10 5.71
N HIS A 83 14.19 1.38 6.39
CA HIS A 83 13.10 0.44 6.61
C HIS A 83 11.77 1.16 6.73
N ILE A 84 10.67 0.38 6.61
CA ILE A 84 9.39 0.75 7.18
C ILE A 84 9.23 0.01 8.51
N HIS A 85 8.86 0.76 9.54
CA HIS A 85 8.57 0.29 10.89
C HIS A 85 7.05 0.25 11.11
N ALA A 86 6.51 -0.82 11.69
CA ALA A 86 5.08 -0.98 11.98
C ALA A 86 4.82 -2.16 12.95
N PRO A 87 3.64 -2.15 13.66
CA PRO A 87 2.80 -0.99 13.92
C PRO A 87 3.25 -0.22 15.17
N THR A 88 3.05 1.08 15.18
CA THR A 88 3.11 1.85 16.41
C THR A 88 1.82 1.69 17.23
N ALA A 89 1.85 1.99 18.53
CA ALA A 89 0.69 1.87 19.41
C ALA A 89 -0.44 2.81 18.99
N ALA A 90 -0.10 4.03 18.52
CA ALA A 90 -1.07 5.03 18.08
C ALA A 90 -0.61 5.64 16.73
N PRO A 91 -1.56 6.14 15.90
CA PRO A 91 -1.24 6.79 14.64
C PRO A 91 -0.34 8.02 14.82
N GLY A 92 0.62 8.21 13.93
CA GLY A 92 1.46 9.40 13.86
C GLY A 92 2.45 9.60 15.01
N THR A 93 2.61 8.65 15.92
CA THR A 93 3.47 8.79 17.10
C THR A 93 4.08 7.47 17.57
N GLY A 94 5.11 7.56 18.41
CA GLY A 94 5.77 6.40 18.99
C GLY A 94 6.79 5.73 18.09
N THR A 95 7.19 4.51 18.47
CA THR A 95 8.15 3.66 17.77
C THR A 95 7.60 2.26 17.56
N ALA A 96 8.12 1.56 16.57
CA ALA A 96 7.80 0.17 16.28
C ALA A 96 9.05 -0.60 15.83
N GLY A 97 8.99 -1.92 15.83
CA GLY A 97 9.99 -2.77 15.21
C GLY A 97 10.01 -2.61 13.69
N VAL A 98 11.10 -3.06 13.07
CA VAL A 98 11.22 -3.10 11.61
C VAL A 98 10.25 -4.15 11.06
N ALA A 99 9.41 -3.74 10.11
CA ALA A 99 8.47 -4.61 9.42
C ALA A 99 9.01 -5.15 8.09
N THR A 100 9.75 -4.32 7.35
CA THR A 100 10.32 -4.68 6.04
C THR A 100 11.70 -5.33 6.15
N THR A 101 12.30 -5.65 5.02
CA THR A 101 13.61 -6.33 4.90
C THR A 101 14.67 -5.80 5.85
N THR A 102 15.41 -6.70 6.48
CA THR A 102 16.58 -6.39 7.32
C THR A 102 17.85 -6.97 6.70
N PRO A 103 19.03 -6.33 6.86
CA PRO A 103 19.32 -5.12 7.66
C PRO A 103 18.88 -3.81 7.01
N THR A 104 18.45 -3.80 5.74
CA THR A 104 17.98 -2.62 5.01
C THR A 104 17.20 -3.08 3.78
N PHE A 105 16.41 -2.18 3.19
CA PHE A 105 15.83 -2.43 1.87
C PHE A 105 16.91 -2.85 0.86
N ALA A 106 16.60 -3.86 0.05
CA ALA A 106 17.51 -4.30 -1.02
C ALA A 106 17.76 -3.17 -2.02
N GLY A 107 19.04 -2.89 -2.30
CA GLY A 107 19.41 -1.82 -3.23
C GLY A 107 19.30 -0.40 -2.66
N PHE A 108 19.02 -0.21 -1.37
CA PHE A 108 19.04 1.11 -0.75
C PHE A 108 20.46 1.72 -0.82
N PRO A 109 20.61 3.01 -1.21
CA PRO A 109 21.92 3.64 -1.29
C PRO A 109 22.56 3.78 0.08
N LEU A 110 23.60 2.98 0.34
CA LEU A 110 24.39 2.99 1.57
C LEU A 110 25.68 3.79 1.42
N GLY A 111 26.18 4.33 2.53
CA GLY A 111 27.45 5.07 2.55
C GLY A 111 27.37 6.49 1.99
N VAL A 112 26.17 7.06 1.87
CA VAL A 112 25.92 8.38 1.28
C VAL A 112 25.15 9.30 2.21
N MET A 113 25.24 10.62 2.00
CA MET A 113 24.48 11.65 2.76
C MET A 113 23.28 12.19 1.99
N ALA A 114 23.09 11.75 0.74
CA ALA A 114 21.96 12.08 -0.11
C ALA A 114 21.76 10.95 -1.13
N GLY A 115 20.53 10.74 -1.55
CA GLY A 115 20.25 9.68 -2.51
C GLY A 115 18.78 9.58 -2.89
N THR A 116 18.53 8.67 -3.81
CA THR A 116 17.19 8.27 -4.24
C THR A 116 17.11 6.76 -4.20
N TYR A 117 15.98 6.26 -3.71
CA TYR A 117 15.60 4.85 -3.73
C TYR A 117 14.27 4.72 -4.47
N ASP A 118 14.16 3.72 -5.35
CA ASP A 118 12.97 3.53 -6.18
C ASP A 118 12.84 2.05 -6.55
N ILE A 119 12.07 1.28 -5.78
CA ILE A 119 11.94 -0.17 -5.95
C ILE A 119 10.51 -0.62 -5.65
N THR A 120 10.02 -1.55 -6.45
CA THR A 120 8.79 -2.31 -6.15
C THR A 120 9.16 -3.63 -5.49
N LEU A 121 8.62 -3.84 -4.29
CA LEU A 121 8.78 -5.07 -3.52
C LEU A 121 7.64 -6.04 -3.86
N ASP A 122 7.98 -7.31 -4.06
CA ASP A 122 7.02 -8.41 -4.13
C ASP A 122 6.69 -8.85 -2.70
N MET A 123 5.47 -8.57 -2.25
CA MET A 123 5.04 -8.82 -0.88
C MET A 123 4.65 -10.29 -0.64
N THR A 124 4.68 -11.13 -1.67
CA THR A 124 4.54 -12.59 -1.49
C THR A 124 5.83 -13.25 -1.00
N LEU A 125 6.97 -12.56 -1.12
CA LEU A 125 8.28 -13.08 -0.78
C LEU A 125 8.66 -12.78 0.69
N ALA A 126 9.17 -13.78 1.39
CA ALA A 126 9.66 -13.62 2.76
C ALA A 126 10.83 -12.62 2.86
N SER A 127 11.60 -12.45 1.78
CA SER A 127 12.70 -11.47 1.70
C SER A 127 12.24 -10.01 1.75
N SER A 128 10.97 -9.73 1.56
CA SER A 128 10.40 -8.38 1.66
C SER A 128 10.14 -7.95 3.12
N TYR A 129 10.30 -8.86 4.06
CA TYR A 129 9.98 -8.65 5.48
C TYR A 129 11.16 -8.94 6.41
N ASN A 130 11.07 -8.35 7.59
CA ASN A 130 11.80 -8.84 8.74
C ASN A 130 11.20 -10.18 9.21
N PRO A 131 11.97 -11.26 9.35
CA PRO A 131 11.45 -12.56 9.81
C PRO A 131 10.71 -12.49 11.15
N SER A 132 11.16 -11.62 12.07
CA SER A 132 10.48 -11.40 13.35
C SER A 132 9.10 -10.76 13.18
N TYR A 133 8.93 -9.90 12.18
CA TYR A 133 7.64 -9.32 11.85
C TYR A 133 6.66 -10.37 11.30
N VAL A 134 7.13 -11.23 10.39
CA VAL A 134 6.33 -12.35 9.88
C VAL A 134 5.86 -13.25 11.04
N THR A 135 6.78 -13.65 11.92
CA THR A 135 6.46 -14.49 13.08
C THR A 135 5.41 -13.85 13.99
N ALA A 136 5.55 -12.54 14.28
CA ALA A 136 4.63 -11.81 15.14
C ALA A 136 3.23 -11.61 14.52
N ASN A 137 3.12 -11.70 13.19
CA ASN A 137 1.88 -11.47 12.46
C ASN A 137 1.33 -12.73 11.78
N GLY A 138 1.38 -13.88 12.47
CA GLY A 138 0.72 -15.11 12.02
C GLY A 138 1.61 -16.07 11.24
N GLY A 139 2.90 -15.77 11.06
CA GLY A 139 3.92 -16.72 10.56
C GLY A 139 3.93 -16.94 9.05
N THR A 140 3.12 -16.20 8.27
CA THR A 140 3.09 -16.28 6.81
C THR A 140 3.30 -14.92 6.15
N THR A 141 3.78 -14.88 4.91
CA THR A 141 3.91 -13.62 4.15
C THR A 141 2.56 -12.96 3.93
N ALA A 142 1.51 -13.73 3.64
CA ALA A 142 0.16 -13.20 3.44
C ALA A 142 -0.41 -12.52 4.70
N SER A 143 -0.19 -13.09 5.89
CA SER A 143 -0.62 -12.46 7.15
C SER A 143 0.23 -11.22 7.50
N ALA A 144 1.53 -11.26 7.22
CA ALA A 144 2.43 -10.13 7.39
C ALA A 144 2.09 -8.97 6.44
N GLU A 145 1.77 -9.26 5.17
CA GLU A 145 1.29 -8.28 4.19
C GLU A 145 0.04 -7.57 4.68
N ALA A 146 -0.99 -8.35 5.06
CA ALA A 146 -2.25 -7.80 5.56
C ALA A 146 -2.01 -6.90 6.79
N ALA A 147 -1.16 -7.32 7.72
CA ALA A 147 -0.83 -6.55 8.91
C ALA A 147 -0.06 -5.26 8.60
N LEU A 148 0.90 -5.31 7.66
CA LEU A 148 1.68 -4.14 7.24
C LEU A 148 0.81 -3.13 6.50
N PHE A 149 0.02 -3.58 5.52
CA PHE A 149 -0.86 -2.70 4.74
C PHE A 149 -1.93 -2.06 5.63
N GLN A 150 -2.49 -2.81 6.58
CA GLN A 150 -3.41 -2.24 7.57
C GLN A 150 -2.70 -1.22 8.47
N SER A 151 -1.48 -1.49 8.92
CA SER A 151 -0.70 -0.56 9.74
C SER A 151 -0.39 0.75 9.01
N ILE A 152 -0.09 0.67 7.70
CA ILE A 152 0.11 1.85 6.85
C ILE A 152 -1.20 2.62 6.72
N ALA A 153 -2.32 1.93 6.44
CA ALA A 153 -3.64 2.55 6.32
C ALA A 153 -4.10 3.24 7.60
N ASP A 154 -3.75 2.68 8.76
CA ASP A 154 -4.05 3.24 10.08
C ASP A 154 -3.13 4.40 10.48
N GLY A 155 -2.14 4.78 9.64
CA GLY A 155 -1.14 5.80 9.99
C GLY A 155 -0.18 5.35 11.11
N LYS A 156 -0.01 4.04 11.31
CA LYS A 156 0.82 3.42 12.34
C LYS A 156 2.16 2.91 11.79
N ALA A 157 2.52 3.30 10.58
CA ALA A 157 3.78 2.94 9.95
C ALA A 157 4.58 4.19 9.60
N TYR A 158 5.90 4.09 9.67
CA TYR A 158 6.79 5.18 9.29
C TYR A 158 8.00 4.66 8.49
N LEU A 159 8.44 5.44 7.52
CA LEU A 159 9.70 5.25 6.82
C LEU A 159 10.82 5.91 7.63
N ASN A 160 11.93 5.19 7.81
CA ASN A 160 13.10 5.66 8.55
C ASN A 160 14.37 5.45 7.73
N ILE A 161 15.29 6.42 7.81
CA ILE A 161 16.64 6.34 7.25
C ILE A 161 17.62 6.50 8.40
N HIS A 162 18.51 5.53 8.54
CA HIS A 162 19.56 5.48 9.56
C HIS A 162 20.90 5.87 8.96
N SER A 163 21.78 6.44 9.79
CA SER A 163 23.14 6.74 9.42
C SER A 163 24.13 6.30 10.50
N ASN A 164 25.43 6.39 10.18
CA ASN A 164 26.48 6.09 11.14
C ASN A 164 26.59 7.12 12.28
N VAL A 165 26.01 8.32 12.12
CA VAL A 165 25.90 9.35 13.17
C VAL A 165 24.66 9.12 14.03
N PHE A 166 23.57 8.66 13.42
CA PHE A 166 22.30 8.34 14.08
C PHE A 166 21.90 6.89 13.80
N PRO A 167 22.49 5.91 14.49
CA PRO A 167 22.18 4.49 14.25
C PRO A 167 20.73 4.13 14.58
N GLY A 168 20.09 4.87 15.48
CA GLY A 168 18.67 4.69 15.84
C GLY A 168 17.68 5.29 14.81
N GLY A 169 18.18 6.09 13.86
CA GLY A 169 17.41 6.82 12.85
C GLY A 169 17.88 8.26 12.76
N GLU A 170 18.18 8.75 11.57
CA GLU A 170 18.55 10.14 11.33
C GLU A 170 17.36 10.98 10.91
N ILE A 171 16.55 10.46 9.99
CA ILE A 171 15.31 11.10 9.55
C ILE A 171 14.20 10.07 9.38
N ARG A 172 12.99 10.42 9.83
CA ARG A 172 11.81 9.59 9.62
C ARG A 172 10.54 10.39 9.36
N GLY A 173 9.51 9.72 8.87
CA GLY A 173 8.18 10.30 8.71
C GLY A 173 7.10 9.22 8.67
N PHE A 174 5.94 9.52 9.28
CA PHE A 174 4.78 8.65 9.20
C PHE A 174 4.17 8.69 7.81
N LEU A 175 3.76 7.50 7.34
CA LEU A 175 3.06 7.33 6.07
C LEU A 175 1.61 7.76 6.25
N ILE A 176 1.21 8.81 5.54
CA ILE A 176 -0.16 9.33 5.55
C ILE A 176 -0.79 9.15 4.17
N PRO A 177 -2.09 8.81 4.08
CA PRO A 177 -2.76 8.66 2.80
C PRO A 177 -2.66 9.94 1.97
N LEU A 178 -2.26 9.82 0.71
CA LEU A 178 -2.51 10.88 -0.25
C LEU A 178 -4.01 10.94 -0.51
N ALA A 179 -4.63 12.08 -0.22
CA ALA A 179 -6.03 12.28 -0.49
C ALA A 179 -6.29 12.04 -1.98
N THR A 180 -6.94 10.94 -2.32
CA THR A 180 -7.44 10.75 -3.68
C THR A 180 -8.54 11.80 -3.87
N PRO A 181 -8.45 12.70 -4.87
CA PRO A 181 -9.53 13.62 -5.14
C PRO A 181 -10.78 12.80 -5.44
N THR A 182 -11.72 12.75 -4.51
CA THR A 182 -13.03 12.18 -4.78
C THR A 182 -13.74 13.14 -5.73
N THR A 183 -13.53 12.98 -7.03
CA THR A 183 -14.39 13.58 -8.02
C THR A 183 -15.74 12.88 -8.00
N ALA A 184 -16.50 13.13 -6.93
CA ALA A 184 -17.94 12.86 -6.93
C ALA A 184 -18.61 13.89 -7.84
N THR A 185 -18.29 13.87 -9.12
CA THR A 185 -19.10 14.51 -10.17
C THR A 185 -20.29 13.62 -10.46
N SER A 186 -21.25 13.55 -9.51
CA SER A 186 -22.55 13.07 -9.93
C SER A 186 -23.15 14.15 -10.84
N TRP A 187 -23.48 13.79 -12.06
CA TRP A 187 -24.18 14.65 -13.02
C TRP A 187 -25.44 15.29 -12.40
N GLY A 188 -26.00 14.70 -11.35
CA GLY A 188 -27.10 15.25 -10.56
C GLY A 188 -26.75 16.56 -9.85
N ARG A 189 -25.51 16.73 -9.38
CA ARG A 189 -25.07 17.95 -8.69
C ARG A 189 -24.81 19.10 -9.67
N ILE A 190 -24.33 18.78 -10.87
CA ILE A 190 -24.13 19.79 -11.92
C ILE A 190 -25.47 20.35 -12.37
N LYS A 191 -26.50 19.51 -12.54
CA LYS A 191 -27.84 19.96 -12.92
C LYS A 191 -28.52 20.89 -11.89
N SER A 192 -28.17 20.79 -10.61
CA SER A 192 -28.73 21.66 -9.57
C SER A 192 -28.14 23.08 -9.56
N LEU A 193 -27.01 23.32 -10.22
CA LEU A 193 -26.37 24.64 -10.32
C LEU A 193 -26.90 25.46 -11.50
N TYR A 194 -27.72 24.85 -12.38
CA TYR A 194 -28.28 25.50 -13.58
C TYR A 194 -29.80 25.54 -13.58
N ARG A 195 -30.42 25.51 -12.40
CA ARG A 195 -31.86 25.77 -12.22
C ARG A 195 -32.12 27.07 -11.47
#